data_5c72285163e1103f9e48b286b8424ce6
#
_entry.id   5c72285163e1103f9e48b286b8424ce6
#
_cell.length_a   1.000
_cell.length_b   1.000
_cell.length_c   1.000
_cell.angle_alpha   90.00
_cell.angle_beta   90.00
_cell.angle_gamma   90.00
#
_symmetry.space_group_name_H-M   'P 1'
#
loop_
_entity.id
_entity.type
_entity.pdbx_description
1 polymer ?
#
loop_
_entity_poly.entity_id
_entity_poly.type
_entity_poly.pdbx_seq_one_letter_code
_entity_poly.pdbx_strand_id
1 'polypeptide(L)'
;MAISNYKLKVLTRRLLLVCLLLVGWQIIPCHGQNNPYVDDKFFHMGFQLGLNFMSYGITDSHQSIAPLGGEVMYARVSSMLPGFGVAFVMDLRLSKHLNLRITPGMEFAQRTISYATKNGPYEGWQVGPDKIKTQNLLCIPISVPVYLKWSASRERNYRPYLLVGGGVAFNVNPSKVEDYVQTKVFDGFVEGGLGCDFYFSWFKFCPQLTYRVGFANQLKTIDTYTDPLPEQQVFTGPMNKMLNRALVLTFNFE
;
A
#
# COMPACT_ATOMS: atom_id res chain seq x y z
N MET A 1 -19.27 6.94 -28.21
CA MET A 1 -19.24 7.99 -27.15
C MET A 1 -20.45 7.95 -26.21
N ALA A 2 -21.67 7.63 -26.66
CA ALA A 2 -22.88 7.58 -25.82
C ALA A 2 -22.90 6.46 -24.73
N ILE A 3 -22.32 5.30 -25.02
CA ILE A 3 -22.33 4.13 -24.10
C ILE A 3 -21.44 4.34 -22.87
N SER A 4 -20.35 5.10 -23.00
CA SER A 4 -19.45 5.44 -21.89
C SER A 4 -20.12 6.36 -20.86
N ASN A 5 -20.87 7.35 -21.32
CA ASN A 5 -21.61 8.29 -20.47
C ASN A 5 -22.76 7.61 -19.70
N TYR A 6 -23.37 6.57 -20.26
CA TYR A 6 -24.43 5.82 -19.57
C TYR A 6 -23.87 4.99 -18.42
N LYS A 7 -22.76 4.29 -18.65
CA LYS A 7 -22.09 3.48 -17.60
C LYS A 7 -21.59 4.38 -16.45
N LEU A 8 -21.06 5.55 -16.76
CA LEU A 8 -20.61 6.52 -15.76
C LEU A 8 -21.78 7.05 -14.92
N LYS A 9 -22.91 7.40 -15.53
CA LYS A 9 -24.12 7.84 -14.82
C LYS A 9 -24.72 6.75 -13.93
N VAL A 10 -24.68 5.50 -14.35
CA VAL A 10 -25.14 4.36 -13.53
C VAL A 10 -24.22 4.12 -12.35
N LEU A 11 -22.91 4.24 -12.54
CA LEU A 11 -21.91 4.08 -11.48
C LEU A 11 -22.03 5.20 -10.42
N THR A 12 -22.14 6.46 -10.84
CA THR A 12 -22.35 7.60 -9.94
C THR A 12 -23.65 7.48 -9.14
N ARG A 13 -24.74 7.02 -9.79
CA ARG A 13 -26.03 6.82 -9.11
C ARG A 13 -25.96 5.69 -8.05
N ARG A 14 -25.23 4.61 -8.34
CA ARG A 14 -24.99 3.52 -7.37
C ARG A 14 -24.09 3.98 -6.21
N LEU A 15 -23.05 4.75 -6.49
CA LEU A 15 -22.18 5.33 -5.46
C LEU A 15 -22.96 6.31 -4.56
N LEU A 16 -23.81 7.14 -5.12
CA LEU A 16 -24.70 8.05 -4.40
C LEU A 16 -25.70 7.30 -3.51
N LEU A 17 -26.27 6.20 -4.00
CA LEU A 17 -27.15 5.33 -3.22
C LEU A 17 -26.42 4.66 -2.05
N VAL A 18 -25.21 4.19 -2.26
CA VAL A 18 -24.37 3.61 -1.18
C VAL A 18 -24.01 4.68 -0.15
N CYS A 19 -23.64 5.88 -0.57
CA CYS A 19 -23.38 7.00 0.35
C CYS A 19 -24.63 7.41 1.12
N LEU A 20 -25.80 7.45 0.48
CA LEU A 20 -27.09 7.73 1.14
C LEU A 20 -27.49 6.66 2.15
N LEU A 21 -27.24 5.38 1.85
CA LEU A 21 -27.47 4.27 2.78
C LEU A 21 -26.51 4.34 3.99
N LEU A 22 -25.25 4.71 3.76
CA LEU A 22 -24.27 4.90 4.83
C LEU A 22 -24.62 6.10 5.73
N VAL A 23 -25.13 7.20 5.17
CA VAL A 23 -25.60 8.36 5.93
C VAL A 23 -26.93 8.07 6.64
N GLY A 24 -27.84 7.31 6.00
CA GLY A 24 -29.12 6.91 6.61
C GLY A 24 -28.97 6.00 7.82
N TRP A 25 -27.90 5.23 7.92
CA TRP A 25 -27.59 4.37 9.08
C TRP A 25 -27.17 5.16 10.33
N GLN A 26 -26.83 6.43 10.18
CA GLN A 26 -26.47 7.33 11.31
C GLN A 26 -27.68 7.76 12.18
N ILE A 27 -28.92 7.44 11.78
CA ILE A 27 -30.14 7.96 12.43
C ILE A 27 -30.69 7.03 13.51
N ILE A 28 -30.01 5.92 13.83
CA ILE A 28 -30.43 5.09 14.97
C ILE A 28 -29.89 5.73 16.27
N PRO A 29 -30.73 6.35 17.09
CA PRO A 29 -30.29 6.93 18.35
C PRO A 29 -29.94 5.80 19.33
N CYS A 30 -28.69 5.40 19.33
CA CYS A 30 -28.15 4.54 20.37
C CYS A 30 -27.86 5.39 21.61
N HIS A 31 -28.70 5.38 22.61
CA HIS A 31 -28.64 6.24 23.78
C HIS A 31 -27.68 5.77 24.87
N GLY A 32 -26.79 4.82 24.61
CA GLY A 32 -25.81 4.33 25.55
C GLY A 32 -24.39 4.32 25.00
N GLN A 33 -23.39 4.47 25.86
CA GLN A 33 -22.00 4.19 25.53
C GLN A 33 -21.71 2.70 25.75
N ASN A 34 -21.30 2.00 24.69
CA ASN A 34 -20.80 0.65 24.78
C ASN A 34 -19.40 0.65 25.40
N ASN A 35 -19.15 -0.24 26.36
CA ASN A 35 -17.84 -0.39 27.02
C ASN A 35 -17.23 0.94 27.48
N PRO A 36 -17.82 1.66 28.46
CA PRO A 36 -17.38 3.02 28.84
C PRO A 36 -15.94 3.07 29.36
N TYR A 37 -15.44 1.99 29.95
CA TYR A 37 -14.09 1.89 30.55
C TYR A 37 -13.04 1.24 29.64
N VAL A 38 -13.38 0.90 28.41
CA VAL A 38 -12.43 0.24 27.51
C VAL A 38 -11.21 1.12 27.21
N ASP A 39 -11.44 2.43 27.04
CA ASP A 39 -10.35 3.36 26.75
C ASP A 39 -9.46 3.65 27.96
N ASP A 40 -9.85 3.24 29.16
CA ASP A 40 -9.06 3.43 30.38
C ASP A 40 -8.00 2.36 30.61
N LYS A 41 -8.08 1.26 29.88
CA LYS A 41 -7.08 0.22 29.94
C LYS A 41 -5.75 0.73 29.37
N PHE A 42 -4.66 0.39 30.06
CA PHE A 42 -3.31 0.76 29.65
C PHE A 42 -2.89 0.09 28.35
N PHE A 43 -3.32 -1.16 28.14
CA PHE A 43 -2.90 -2.01 27.02
C PHE A 43 -4.12 -2.67 26.36
N HIS A 44 -4.17 -2.59 25.03
CA HIS A 44 -5.13 -3.29 24.20
C HIS A 44 -4.40 -4.20 23.22
N MET A 45 -4.99 -5.34 22.99
CA MET A 45 -4.53 -6.30 21.99
C MET A 45 -5.66 -6.59 21.01
N GLY A 46 -5.28 -6.86 19.79
CA GLY A 46 -6.22 -7.16 18.74
C GLY A 46 -5.57 -7.80 17.52
N PHE A 47 -6.34 -7.96 16.49
CA PHE A 47 -5.85 -8.38 15.19
C PHE A 47 -6.33 -7.42 14.11
N GLN A 48 -5.58 -7.41 13.02
CA GLN A 48 -5.79 -6.54 11.88
C GLN A 48 -5.92 -7.38 10.62
N LEU A 49 -6.93 -7.05 9.82
CA LEU A 49 -7.08 -7.50 8.45
C LEU A 49 -6.93 -6.28 7.54
N GLY A 50 -6.19 -6.41 6.46
CA GLY A 50 -5.92 -5.29 5.57
C GLY A 50 -6.05 -5.65 4.10
N LEU A 51 -6.47 -4.66 3.32
CA LEU A 51 -6.34 -4.62 1.88
C LEU A 51 -5.24 -3.61 1.55
N ASN A 52 -4.25 -4.03 0.79
CA ASN A 52 -3.16 -3.16 0.40
C ASN A 52 -3.11 -2.99 -1.11
N PHE A 53 -2.75 -1.78 -1.54
CA PHE A 53 -2.50 -1.43 -2.93
C PHE A 53 -1.08 -0.93 -3.02
N MET A 54 -0.17 -1.83 -3.35
CA MET A 54 1.26 -1.53 -3.37
C MET A 54 1.71 -1.14 -4.77
N SER A 55 2.63 -0.18 -4.83
CA SER A 55 3.22 0.34 -6.05
C SER A 55 4.69 0.67 -5.84
N TYR A 56 5.40 0.90 -6.94
CA TYR A 56 6.75 1.48 -6.91
C TYR A 56 6.75 2.88 -7.49
N GLY A 57 7.38 3.82 -6.80
CA GLY A 57 7.79 5.10 -7.39
C GLY A 57 9.11 4.91 -8.10
N ILE A 58 9.08 4.80 -9.43
CA ILE A 58 10.26 4.58 -10.25
C ILE A 58 10.78 5.94 -10.73
N THR A 59 12.09 6.14 -10.64
CA THR A 59 12.81 7.28 -11.23
C THR A 59 13.66 6.74 -12.36
N ASP A 60 13.42 7.23 -13.58
CA ASP A 60 14.14 6.82 -14.77
C ASP A 60 15.56 7.44 -14.81
N SER A 61 16.52 6.71 -15.35
CA SER A 61 17.90 7.17 -15.56
C SER A 61 18.07 7.98 -16.84
N HIS A 62 17.11 7.88 -17.78
CA HIS A 62 17.16 8.47 -19.13
C HIS A 62 18.39 8.07 -19.95
N GLN A 63 19.04 6.99 -19.60
CA GLN A 63 20.19 6.47 -20.35
C GLN A 63 19.72 5.77 -21.61
N SER A 64 20.42 6.00 -22.71
CA SER A 64 20.24 5.25 -23.94
C SER A 64 20.90 3.87 -23.80
N ILE A 65 20.23 2.83 -24.26
CA ILE A 65 20.69 1.45 -24.12
C ILE A 65 21.19 0.96 -25.46
N ALA A 66 22.48 0.68 -25.55
CA ALA A 66 23.14 0.24 -26.79
C ALA A 66 22.45 -0.98 -27.47
N PRO A 67 22.00 -2.04 -26.76
CA PRO A 67 21.30 -3.16 -27.37
C PRO A 67 19.96 -2.82 -28.05
N LEU A 68 19.37 -1.66 -27.72
CA LEU A 68 18.12 -1.17 -28.33
C LEU A 68 18.37 -0.11 -29.45
N GLY A 69 19.56 -0.11 -30.05
CA GLY A 69 19.90 0.88 -31.08
C GLY A 69 20.01 2.31 -30.56
N GLY A 70 20.26 2.51 -29.26
CA GLY A 70 20.38 3.81 -28.63
C GLY A 70 19.03 4.40 -28.17
N GLU A 71 17.94 3.67 -28.24
CA GLU A 71 16.65 4.10 -27.73
C GLU A 71 16.61 4.12 -26.18
N VAL A 72 15.82 5.05 -25.65
CA VAL A 72 15.60 5.15 -24.20
C VAL A 72 14.42 4.29 -23.82
N MET A 73 14.63 3.41 -22.85
CA MET A 73 13.59 2.60 -22.25
C MET A 73 13.06 3.24 -20.98
N TYR A 74 11.77 3.08 -20.74
CA TYR A 74 11.08 3.55 -19.54
C TYR A 74 10.43 2.39 -18.82
N ALA A 75 10.55 2.38 -17.50
CA ALA A 75 9.87 1.44 -16.61
C ALA A 75 8.70 2.13 -15.91
N ARG A 76 7.54 1.51 -15.95
CA ARG A 76 6.31 2.01 -15.29
C ARG A 76 5.61 0.89 -14.55
N VAL A 77 4.97 1.24 -13.45
CA VAL A 77 4.06 0.31 -12.77
C VAL A 77 2.73 0.33 -13.51
N SER A 78 2.37 -0.79 -14.13
CA SER A 78 1.19 -0.87 -15.00
C SER A 78 -0.09 -1.17 -14.27
N SER A 79 -0.05 -1.87 -13.14
CA SER A 79 -1.24 -2.19 -12.36
C SER A 79 -0.94 -2.24 -10.86
N MET A 80 -1.85 -1.67 -10.08
CA MET A 80 -1.93 -1.84 -8.64
C MET A 80 -2.94 -2.96 -8.39
N LEU A 81 -2.47 -4.18 -8.22
CA LEU A 81 -3.33 -5.28 -7.82
C LEU A 81 -3.62 -5.19 -6.32
N PRO A 82 -4.87 -5.44 -5.90
CA PRO A 82 -5.18 -5.51 -4.49
C PRO A 82 -4.46 -6.72 -3.86
N GLY A 83 -3.77 -6.46 -2.79
CA GLY A 83 -3.20 -7.47 -1.92
C GLY A 83 -3.95 -7.52 -0.59
N PHE A 84 -3.59 -8.44 0.26
CA PHE A 84 -4.15 -8.55 1.59
C PHE A 84 -3.04 -8.67 2.63
N GLY A 85 -3.38 -8.35 3.88
CA GLY A 85 -2.44 -8.44 4.99
C GLY A 85 -3.13 -8.84 6.27
N VAL A 86 -2.35 -9.43 7.16
CA VAL A 86 -2.76 -9.78 8.52
C VAL A 86 -1.70 -9.30 9.50
N ALA A 87 -2.14 -8.74 10.62
CA ALA A 87 -1.23 -8.28 11.65
C ALA A 87 -1.85 -8.44 13.05
N PHE A 88 -0.99 -8.44 14.05
CA PHE A 88 -1.40 -8.23 15.43
C PHE A 88 -1.45 -6.74 15.72
N VAL A 89 -2.36 -6.33 16.58
CA VAL A 89 -2.45 -4.96 17.07
C VAL A 89 -2.09 -4.94 18.54
N MET A 90 -1.13 -4.11 18.88
CA MET A 90 -0.75 -3.78 20.25
C MET A 90 -0.88 -2.27 20.40
N ASP A 91 -1.76 -1.81 21.26
CA ASP A 91 -2.06 -0.39 21.49
C ASP A 91 -1.81 -0.06 22.95
N LEU A 92 -0.81 0.80 23.20
CA LEU A 92 -0.39 1.26 24.53
C LEU A 92 -0.91 2.69 24.74
N ARG A 93 -1.72 2.90 25.77
CA ARG A 93 -2.19 4.22 26.13
C ARG A 93 -1.09 5.02 26.82
N LEU A 94 -0.64 6.09 26.18
CA LEU A 94 0.33 7.04 26.77
C LEU A 94 -0.37 8.17 27.51
N SER A 95 -1.49 8.64 26.95
CA SER A 95 -2.31 9.69 27.58
C SER A 95 -3.78 9.56 27.14
N LYS A 96 -4.63 10.49 27.61
CA LYS A 96 -6.06 10.51 27.25
C LYS A 96 -6.32 10.55 25.73
N HIS A 97 -5.41 11.18 24.97
CA HIS A 97 -5.58 11.39 23.54
C HIS A 97 -4.46 10.75 22.70
N LEU A 98 -3.44 10.21 23.33
CA LEU A 98 -2.25 9.71 22.65
C LEU A 98 -1.98 8.25 23.00
N ASN A 99 -1.89 7.42 21.99
CA ASN A 99 -1.54 6.01 22.09
C ASN A 99 -0.32 5.70 21.23
N LEU A 100 0.47 4.73 21.68
CA LEU A 100 1.53 4.09 20.88
C LEU A 100 0.99 2.77 20.36
N ARG A 101 0.88 2.66 19.04
CA ARG A 101 0.37 1.45 18.37
C ARG A 101 1.50 0.76 17.63
N ILE A 102 1.62 -0.55 17.82
CA ILE A 102 2.58 -1.41 17.12
C ILE A 102 1.78 -2.51 16.43
N THR A 103 2.02 -2.71 15.13
CA THR A 103 1.23 -3.70 14.36
C THR A 103 2.14 -4.63 13.55
N PRO A 104 2.86 -5.56 14.22
CA PRO A 104 3.66 -6.55 13.50
C PRO A 104 2.76 -7.43 12.63
N GLY A 105 3.11 -7.59 11.37
CA GLY A 105 2.27 -8.33 10.44
C GLY A 105 2.96 -8.71 9.15
N MET A 106 2.21 -9.41 8.32
CA MET A 106 2.63 -9.88 7.01
C MET A 106 1.62 -9.44 5.97
N GLU A 107 2.12 -9.01 4.83
CA GLU A 107 1.32 -8.53 3.71
C GLU A 107 1.64 -9.35 2.46
N PHE A 108 0.63 -9.58 1.63
CA PHE A 108 0.77 -10.25 0.35
C PHE A 108 0.38 -9.26 -0.73
N ALA A 109 1.28 -8.98 -1.64
CA ALA A 109 1.04 -8.05 -2.73
C ALA A 109 1.73 -8.49 -4.01
N GLN A 110 1.09 -8.25 -5.13
CA GLN A 110 1.65 -8.44 -6.45
C GLN A 110 1.77 -7.08 -7.14
N ARG A 111 2.90 -6.86 -7.79
CA ARG A 111 3.20 -5.65 -8.55
C ARG A 111 3.63 -6.03 -9.95
N THR A 112 3.18 -5.27 -10.93
CA THR A 112 3.56 -5.50 -12.32
C THR A 112 4.34 -4.29 -12.82
N ILE A 113 5.57 -4.53 -13.29
CA ILE A 113 6.39 -3.52 -13.95
C ILE A 113 6.29 -3.76 -15.46
N SER A 114 5.98 -2.71 -16.21
CA SER A 114 5.93 -2.72 -17.66
C SER A 114 7.07 -1.88 -18.23
N TYR A 115 7.68 -2.36 -19.28
CA TYR A 115 8.79 -1.73 -19.97
C TYR A 115 8.39 -1.31 -21.38
N ALA A 116 8.72 -0.09 -21.76
CA ALA A 116 8.40 0.44 -23.07
C ALA A 116 9.47 1.42 -23.55
N THR A 117 9.60 1.55 -24.89
CA THR A 117 10.46 2.56 -25.53
C THR A 117 9.67 3.83 -25.83
N LYS A 118 10.39 4.94 -26.12
CA LYS A 118 9.79 6.24 -26.42
C LYS A 118 8.97 6.26 -27.71
N ASN A 119 9.27 5.39 -28.66
CA ASN A 119 8.66 5.37 -29.99
C ASN A 119 7.31 4.65 -30.05
N GLY A 120 6.87 4.08 -28.95
CA GLY A 120 5.54 3.48 -28.83
C GLY A 120 4.52 4.43 -28.21
N PRO A 121 3.22 4.34 -28.56
CA PRO A 121 2.18 5.08 -27.86
C PRO A 121 2.13 4.65 -26.40
N TYR A 122 1.84 5.58 -25.50
CA TYR A 122 1.82 5.28 -24.06
C TYR A 122 0.84 4.15 -23.70
N GLU A 123 -0.31 4.08 -24.37
CA GLU A 123 -1.30 3.02 -24.19
C GLU A 123 -0.98 1.73 -24.97
N GLY A 124 -0.01 1.76 -25.84
CA GLY A 124 0.42 0.64 -26.66
C GLY A 124 1.93 0.57 -26.80
N TRP A 125 2.65 1.04 -25.79
CA TRP A 125 4.12 1.03 -25.79
C TRP A 125 4.63 -0.40 -26.00
N GLN A 126 5.31 -0.61 -27.10
CA GLN A 126 5.86 -1.90 -27.47
C GLN A 126 7.37 -1.84 -27.29
N VAL A 127 7.92 -2.87 -26.67
CA VAL A 127 9.35 -3.11 -26.63
C VAL A 127 9.68 -4.02 -27.80
N GLY A 128 10.29 -3.43 -28.85
CA GLY A 128 10.54 -4.16 -30.10
C GLY A 128 9.27 -4.40 -30.92
N PRO A 129 9.33 -5.25 -31.95
CA PRO A 129 8.19 -5.48 -32.84
C PRO A 129 6.99 -6.14 -32.16
N ASP A 130 7.14 -6.68 -30.96
CA ASP A 130 6.20 -7.66 -30.44
C ASP A 130 5.52 -7.38 -29.16
N LYS A 131 5.68 -6.43 -28.36
CA LYS A 131 4.84 -6.27 -27.15
C LYS A 131 5.57 -5.62 -25.96
N ILE A 132 4.81 -4.94 -25.13
CA ILE A 132 5.18 -4.52 -23.78
C ILE A 132 5.67 -5.71 -22.98
N LYS A 133 6.93 -5.71 -22.59
CA LYS A 133 7.43 -6.71 -21.63
C LYS A 133 6.97 -6.33 -20.23
N THR A 134 6.42 -7.30 -19.53
CA THR A 134 5.94 -7.13 -18.16
C THR A 134 6.63 -8.12 -17.23
N GLN A 135 6.93 -7.65 -16.02
CA GLN A 135 7.41 -8.51 -14.94
C GLN A 135 6.47 -8.42 -13.75
N ASN A 136 6.00 -9.58 -13.31
CA ASN A 136 5.20 -9.70 -12.10
C ASN A 136 6.10 -10.00 -10.90
N LEU A 137 6.07 -9.14 -9.91
CA LEU A 137 6.81 -9.28 -8.66
C LEU A 137 5.84 -9.59 -7.52
N LEU A 138 5.86 -10.81 -7.03
CA LEU A 138 5.17 -11.20 -5.82
C LEU A 138 6.01 -10.78 -4.62
N CYS A 139 5.48 -9.93 -3.76
CA CYS A 139 6.14 -9.44 -2.56
C CYS A 139 5.38 -9.93 -1.32
N ILE A 140 6.13 -10.46 -0.36
CA ILE A 140 5.60 -10.90 0.92
C ILE A 140 6.40 -10.19 2.02
N PRO A 141 6.16 -8.89 2.28
CA PRO A 141 6.85 -8.17 3.34
C PRO A 141 6.27 -8.54 4.71
N ILE A 142 7.18 -8.89 5.63
CA ILE A 142 6.91 -8.88 7.07
C ILE A 142 7.31 -7.50 7.57
N SER A 143 6.37 -6.77 8.17
CA SER A 143 6.57 -5.40 8.61
C SER A 143 6.29 -5.23 10.09
N VAL A 144 7.01 -4.31 10.70
CA VAL A 144 6.81 -3.91 12.11
C VAL A 144 6.69 -2.39 12.16
N PRO A 145 5.53 -1.84 11.85
CA PRO A 145 5.27 -0.42 11.99
C PRO A 145 4.98 -0.04 13.44
N VAL A 146 5.41 1.16 13.81
CA VAL A 146 5.15 1.80 15.10
C VAL A 146 4.51 3.15 14.82
N TYR A 147 3.35 3.42 15.41
CA TYR A 147 2.58 4.65 15.20
C TYR A 147 2.32 5.38 16.49
N LEU A 148 2.31 6.69 16.39
CA LEU A 148 1.65 7.56 17.35
C LEU A 148 0.20 7.79 16.85
N LYS A 149 -0.76 7.31 17.61
CA LYS A 149 -2.19 7.46 17.35
C LYS A 149 -2.73 8.59 18.22
N TRP A 150 -3.16 9.67 17.57
CA TRP A 150 -3.81 10.78 18.24
C TRP A 150 -5.31 10.72 18.03
N SER A 151 -6.05 10.51 19.11
CA SER A 151 -7.50 10.31 19.09
C SER A 151 -8.23 11.52 19.63
N ALA A 152 -9.33 11.89 19.00
CA ALA A 152 -10.24 12.90 19.49
C ALA A 152 -10.95 12.43 20.78
N SER A 153 -11.76 13.29 21.38
CA SER A 153 -12.68 12.86 22.44
C SER A 153 -13.71 11.88 21.87
N ARG A 154 -14.06 10.89 22.66
CA ARG A 154 -15.07 9.91 22.28
C ARG A 154 -16.45 10.56 22.28
N GLU A 155 -17.14 10.44 21.15
CA GLU A 155 -18.52 10.86 20.98
C GLU A 155 -19.42 9.64 20.93
N ARG A 156 -20.15 9.34 22.02
CA ARG A 156 -20.99 8.15 22.12
C ARG A 156 -20.21 6.84 21.81
N ASN A 157 -20.37 6.28 20.62
CA ASN A 157 -19.80 5.01 20.21
C ASN A 157 -18.80 5.12 19.04
N TYR A 158 -18.28 6.32 18.77
CA TYR A 158 -17.24 6.52 17.79
C TYR A 158 -16.15 7.49 18.29
N ARG A 159 -14.94 7.32 17.80
CA ARG A 159 -13.78 8.11 18.16
C ARG A 159 -12.82 8.22 16.97
N PRO A 160 -12.84 9.33 16.23
CA PRO A 160 -11.93 9.53 15.12
C PRO A 160 -10.50 9.73 15.62
N TYR A 161 -9.52 9.31 14.82
CA TYR A 161 -8.12 9.48 15.14
C TYR A 161 -7.27 9.70 13.90
N LEU A 162 -6.11 10.31 14.12
CA LEU A 162 -5.02 10.41 13.17
C LEU A 162 -3.87 9.54 13.67
N LEU A 163 -3.07 9.03 12.74
CA LEU A 163 -1.88 8.29 13.08
C LEU A 163 -0.73 8.68 12.15
N VAL A 164 0.44 8.69 12.71
CA VAL A 164 1.69 8.89 11.99
C VAL A 164 2.75 7.98 12.61
N GLY A 165 3.56 7.40 11.79
CA GLY A 165 4.59 6.50 12.27
C GLY A 165 5.54 6.07 11.16
N GLY A 166 6.27 5.02 11.45
CA GLY A 166 7.18 4.40 10.51
C GLY A 166 7.58 3.03 10.99
N GLY A 167 8.31 2.35 10.16
CA GLY A 167 8.72 0.99 10.48
C GLY A 167 9.72 0.42 9.50
N VAL A 168 9.97 -0.84 9.72
CA VAL A 168 10.84 -1.64 8.86
C VAL A 168 10.05 -2.78 8.25
N ALA A 169 10.42 -3.17 7.05
CA ALA A 169 9.84 -4.30 6.35
C ALA A 169 10.95 -5.20 5.78
N PHE A 170 10.73 -6.49 5.87
CA PHE A 170 11.60 -7.51 5.30
C PHE A 170 10.79 -8.34 4.30
N ASN A 171 11.18 -8.33 3.04
CA ASN A 171 10.55 -9.14 2.02
C ASN A 171 11.07 -10.58 2.10
N VAL A 172 10.18 -11.51 2.46
CA VAL A 172 10.51 -12.94 2.60
C VAL A 172 10.63 -13.65 1.26
N ASN A 173 10.01 -13.08 0.22
CA ASN A 173 10.11 -13.59 -1.14
C ASN A 173 10.99 -12.64 -1.98
N PRO A 174 12.32 -12.76 -1.89
CA PRO A 174 13.22 -11.95 -2.70
C PRO A 174 13.08 -12.28 -4.17
N SER A 175 13.42 -11.32 -5.03
CA SER A 175 13.45 -11.53 -6.47
C SER A 175 14.39 -12.69 -6.82
N LYS A 176 13.98 -13.51 -7.78
CA LYS A 176 14.81 -14.61 -8.28
C LYS A 176 15.98 -14.09 -9.09
N VAL A 177 17.01 -14.92 -9.26
CA VAL A 177 18.19 -14.58 -10.09
C VAL A 177 17.79 -14.35 -11.54
N GLU A 178 16.75 -15.04 -12.02
CA GLU A 178 16.21 -14.94 -13.39
C GLU A 178 15.32 -13.69 -13.61
N ASP A 179 14.94 -12.99 -12.56
CA ASP A 179 14.08 -11.79 -12.67
C ASP A 179 14.85 -10.67 -13.36
N TYR A 180 14.18 -9.92 -14.25
CA TYR A 180 14.76 -8.76 -14.94
C TYR A 180 15.20 -7.68 -13.97
N VAL A 181 14.47 -7.50 -12.88
CA VAL A 181 14.80 -6.55 -11.81
C VAL A 181 14.82 -7.27 -10.49
N GLN A 182 15.95 -7.16 -9.80
CA GLN A 182 16.08 -7.67 -8.45
C GLN A 182 15.84 -6.55 -7.43
N THR A 183 15.11 -6.91 -6.36
CA THR A 183 14.78 -6.01 -5.27
C THR A 183 15.56 -6.34 -4.01
N LYS A 184 15.81 -5.32 -3.19
CA LYS A 184 16.39 -5.52 -1.87
C LYS A 184 15.37 -6.13 -0.92
N VAL A 185 15.86 -6.88 0.04
CA VAL A 185 15.04 -7.55 1.05
C VAL A 185 14.52 -6.59 2.11
N PHE A 186 15.33 -5.59 2.48
CA PHE A 186 15.03 -4.65 3.56
C PHE A 186 14.48 -3.34 3.03
N ASP A 187 13.44 -2.82 3.69
CA ASP A 187 12.88 -1.50 3.45
C ASP A 187 12.60 -0.77 4.77
N GLY A 188 12.86 0.52 4.78
CA GLY A 188 12.39 1.43 5.81
C GLY A 188 11.32 2.34 5.25
N PHE A 189 10.27 2.61 6.04
CA PHE A 189 9.14 3.42 5.56
C PHE A 189 8.59 4.35 6.64
N VAL A 190 7.93 5.39 6.18
CA VAL A 190 7.04 6.23 6.97
C VAL A 190 5.61 6.05 6.49
N GLU A 191 4.69 6.19 7.42
CA GLU A 191 3.27 5.96 7.16
C GLU A 191 2.43 6.94 7.94
N GLY A 192 1.39 7.46 7.31
CA GLY A 192 0.43 8.35 7.95
C GLY A 192 -0.97 8.06 7.47
N GLY A 193 -1.94 8.34 8.31
CA GLY A 193 -3.32 8.05 7.97
C GLY A 193 -4.33 8.51 9.01
N LEU A 194 -5.55 8.08 8.78
CA LEU A 194 -6.71 8.40 9.61
C LEU A 194 -7.57 7.16 9.80
N GLY A 195 -8.34 7.16 10.87
CA GLY A 195 -9.28 6.09 11.17
C GLY A 195 -10.34 6.54 12.17
N CYS A 196 -11.20 5.62 12.50
CA CYS A 196 -12.24 5.84 13.48
C CYS A 196 -12.44 4.56 14.31
N ASP A 197 -12.41 4.71 15.63
CA ASP A 197 -12.77 3.63 16.54
C ASP A 197 -14.29 3.60 16.70
N PHE A 198 -14.92 2.46 16.41
CA PHE A 198 -16.33 2.18 16.65
C PHE A 198 -16.46 1.19 17.80
N TYR A 199 -17.21 1.55 18.81
CA TYR A 199 -17.37 0.75 20.03
C TYR A 199 -18.65 -0.09 19.95
N PHE A 200 -18.48 -1.39 19.79
CA PHE A 200 -19.54 -2.36 19.93
C PHE A 200 -19.58 -2.93 21.35
N SER A 201 -20.61 -3.67 21.67
CA SER A 201 -20.78 -4.22 23.03
C SER A 201 -19.67 -5.21 23.41
N TRP A 202 -19.04 -5.88 22.42
CA TRP A 202 -18.12 -6.98 22.64
C TRP A 202 -16.69 -6.69 22.14
N PHE A 203 -16.53 -5.76 21.23
CA PHE A 203 -15.25 -5.43 20.62
C PHE A 203 -15.22 -3.99 20.11
N LYS A 204 -14.05 -3.51 19.84
CA LYS A 204 -13.80 -2.22 19.19
C LYS A 204 -13.38 -2.49 17.74
N PHE A 205 -14.08 -1.90 16.80
CA PHE A 205 -13.80 -1.99 15.37
C PHE A 205 -13.18 -0.69 14.88
N CYS A 206 -11.99 -0.76 14.32
CA CYS A 206 -11.23 0.43 13.94
C CYS A 206 -10.83 0.37 12.46
N PRO A 207 -11.71 0.78 11.53
CA PRO A 207 -11.31 1.00 10.14
C PRO A 207 -10.29 2.14 10.05
N GLN A 208 -9.26 1.93 9.25
CA GLN A 208 -8.12 2.83 9.14
C GLN A 208 -7.63 2.85 7.70
N LEU A 209 -7.37 4.05 7.18
CA LEU A 209 -6.77 4.26 5.87
C LEU A 209 -5.41 4.93 6.07
N THR A 210 -4.36 4.30 5.53
CA THR A 210 -3.00 4.80 5.64
C THR A 210 -2.32 4.88 4.28
N TYR A 211 -1.38 5.81 4.17
CA TYR A 211 -0.48 5.93 3.04
C TYR A 211 0.95 5.75 3.50
N ARG A 212 1.64 4.79 2.89
CA ARG A 212 3.02 4.39 3.18
C ARG A 212 3.96 4.87 2.09
N VAL A 213 5.11 5.40 2.50
CA VAL A 213 6.21 5.78 1.60
C VAL A 213 7.50 5.17 2.12
N GLY A 214 8.11 4.30 1.34
CA GLY A 214 9.45 3.78 1.59
C GLY A 214 10.51 4.83 1.24
N PHE A 215 11.56 4.90 2.02
CA PHE A 215 12.69 5.78 1.77
C PHE A 215 13.96 5.03 1.33
N ALA A 216 14.00 3.72 1.50
CA ALA A 216 15.11 2.91 1.02
C ALA A 216 14.96 2.64 -0.50
N ASN A 217 16.05 2.80 -1.25
CA ASN A 217 16.05 2.41 -2.65
C ASN A 217 15.98 0.87 -2.76
N GLN A 218 14.87 0.38 -3.27
CA GLN A 218 14.60 -1.05 -3.42
C GLN A 218 15.31 -1.69 -4.61
N LEU A 219 15.80 -0.88 -5.56
CA LEU A 219 16.52 -1.37 -6.70
C LEU A 219 17.91 -1.90 -6.26
N LYS A 220 18.24 -3.14 -6.65
CA LYS A 220 19.60 -3.62 -6.62
C LYS A 220 20.33 -3.11 -7.87
N THR A 221 21.54 -2.59 -7.67
CA THR A 221 22.39 -2.20 -8.79
C THR A 221 22.91 -3.45 -9.51
N ILE A 222 23.03 -3.38 -10.82
CA ILE A 222 23.45 -4.51 -11.66
C ILE A 222 24.80 -5.11 -11.20
N ASP A 223 25.70 -4.30 -10.67
CA ASP A 223 26.99 -4.71 -10.15
C ASP A 223 26.89 -5.67 -8.94
N THR A 224 25.73 -5.71 -8.29
CA THR A 224 25.46 -6.61 -7.14
C THR A 224 24.77 -7.91 -7.53
N TYR A 225 24.53 -8.12 -8.83
CA TYR A 225 23.94 -9.35 -9.33
C TYR A 225 25.02 -10.45 -9.42
N THR A 226 24.66 -11.65 -9.06
CA THR A 226 25.49 -12.84 -9.29
C THR A 226 25.24 -13.29 -10.71
N ASP A 227 26.26 -13.22 -11.58
CA ASP A 227 26.20 -13.55 -13.00
C ASP A 227 25.06 -12.81 -13.76
N PRO A 228 25.19 -11.47 -13.97
CA PRO A 228 24.13 -10.70 -14.58
C PRO A 228 23.90 -11.11 -16.03
N LEU A 229 22.66 -11.49 -16.34
CA LEU A 229 22.24 -11.80 -17.70
C LEU A 229 22.22 -10.51 -18.56
N PRO A 230 22.55 -10.58 -19.87
CA PRO A 230 22.50 -9.42 -20.75
C PRO A 230 21.13 -8.71 -20.74
N GLU A 231 20.04 -9.46 -20.64
CA GLU A 231 18.69 -8.92 -20.58
C GLU A 231 18.47 -8.08 -19.30
N GLN A 232 19.04 -8.48 -18.17
CA GLN A 232 18.93 -7.73 -16.91
C GLN A 232 19.56 -6.35 -17.00
N GLN A 233 20.66 -6.20 -17.74
CA GLN A 233 21.27 -4.90 -17.99
C GLN A 233 20.33 -3.96 -18.74
N VAL A 234 19.60 -4.51 -19.72
CA VAL A 234 18.63 -3.76 -20.52
C VAL A 234 17.44 -3.28 -19.66
N PHE A 235 16.93 -4.12 -18.77
CA PHE A 235 15.72 -3.80 -17.98
C PHE A 235 16.00 -3.06 -16.67
N THR A 236 17.19 -3.25 -16.07
CA THR A 236 17.58 -2.53 -14.84
C THR A 236 18.20 -1.16 -15.16
N GLY A 237 18.94 -1.04 -16.25
CA GLY A 237 19.63 0.19 -16.65
C GLY A 237 18.76 1.45 -16.75
N PRO A 238 17.52 1.37 -17.24
CA PRO A 238 16.61 2.51 -17.32
C PRO A 238 16.22 3.11 -15.96
N MET A 239 16.39 2.34 -14.88
CA MET A 239 15.93 2.73 -13.54
C MET A 239 17.10 3.19 -12.67
N ASN A 240 16.95 4.37 -12.06
CA ASN A 240 17.92 4.90 -11.11
C ASN A 240 17.49 4.64 -9.66
N LYS A 241 16.19 4.77 -9.38
CA LYS A 241 15.65 4.63 -8.03
C LYS A 241 14.27 4.01 -8.07
N MET A 242 14.00 3.13 -7.11
CA MET A 242 12.71 2.47 -6.94
C MET A 242 12.30 2.52 -5.47
N LEU A 243 11.24 3.29 -5.16
CA LEU A 243 10.73 3.47 -3.81
C LEU A 243 9.39 2.75 -3.65
N ASN A 244 9.21 2.11 -2.52
CA ASN A 244 7.91 1.55 -2.15
C ASN A 244 6.87 2.63 -1.87
N ARG A 245 5.65 2.42 -2.36
CA ARG A 245 4.46 3.19 -2.01
C ARG A 245 3.31 2.23 -1.81
N ALA A 246 2.47 2.49 -0.80
CA ALA A 246 1.28 1.68 -0.57
C ALA A 246 0.15 2.53 -0.02
N LEU A 247 -1.05 2.28 -0.52
CA LEU A 247 -2.30 2.68 0.12
C LEU A 247 -2.85 1.46 0.83
N VAL A 248 -3.11 1.56 2.13
CA VAL A 248 -3.53 0.43 2.94
C VAL A 248 -4.84 0.77 3.66
N LEU A 249 -5.85 -0.05 3.43
CA LEU A 249 -7.11 -0.01 4.16
C LEU A 249 -7.12 -1.17 5.14
N THR A 250 -7.17 -0.88 6.43
CA THR A 250 -7.13 -1.89 7.48
C THR A 250 -8.38 -1.85 8.35
N PHE A 251 -8.73 -3.01 8.84
CA PHE A 251 -9.82 -3.25 9.78
C PHE A 251 -9.22 -3.89 11.02
N ASN A 252 -9.15 -3.11 12.11
CA ASN A 252 -8.61 -3.58 13.39
C ASN A 252 -9.76 -3.98 14.30
N PHE A 253 -9.57 -5.08 15.01
CA PHE A 253 -10.52 -5.65 15.97
C PHE A 253 -9.81 -5.77 17.33
N GLU A 254 -10.21 -4.96 18.29
CA GLU A 254 -9.62 -4.84 19.62
C GLU A 254 -10.62 -5.14 20.74
#